data_66012d775b6db2ab33d68e06261946e6
#
_entry.id   66012d775b6db2ab33d68e06261946e6
#
_cell.length_a   1.000
_cell.length_b   1.000
_cell.length_c   1.000
_cell.angle_alpha   90.00
_cell.angle_beta   90.00
_cell.angle_gamma   90.00
#
_symmetry.space_group_name_H-M   'P 1'
#
loop_
_entity.id
_entity.type
_entity.pdbx_description
1 polymer ?
#
loop_
_entity_poly.entity_id
_entity_poly.type
_entity_poly.pdbx_seq_one_letter_code
_entity_poly.pdbx_strand_id
1 'polypeptide(L)'
;RPRLACRARIREGDTISAMETLPVLADLVVRRDSIARQMRGRLPAQVSGNDLNVEASAEYHTLTACVECYACLHGCPMHAQNLEPQGAGTAGTLEAGEGYRWGNPFSLLKLQMRRLDPLVTEPEKEAVVAQAVELGLEVCIDCPGCKCGIGIDLKNKVVKALLDAAEQNSAQSPPD
;
A
#
# COMPACT_ATOMS: atom_id res chain seq x y z
N ARG A 1 -0.79 -6.61 19.40
CA ARG A 1 -1.53 -6.54 18.12
C ARG A 1 -1.96 -5.11 17.87
N PRO A 2 -1.63 -4.49 16.71
CA PRO A 2 -2.04 -3.13 16.40
C PRO A 2 -3.56 -3.01 16.34
N ARG A 3 -4.06 -1.91 16.87
CA ARG A 3 -5.48 -1.55 16.87
C ARG A 3 -5.66 -0.06 16.64
N LEU A 4 -6.76 0.33 16.05
CA LEU A 4 -7.16 1.74 15.99
C LEU A 4 -7.55 2.20 17.38
N ALA A 5 -7.00 3.32 17.85
CA ALA A 5 -7.28 3.86 19.17
C ALA A 5 -8.78 4.12 19.40
N CYS A 6 -9.48 4.64 18.38
CA CYS A 6 -10.92 4.89 18.41
C CYS A 6 -11.79 3.62 18.47
N ARG A 7 -11.21 2.43 18.20
CA ARG A 7 -11.90 1.12 18.25
C ARG A 7 -11.33 0.18 19.31
N ALA A 8 -10.32 0.61 20.06
CA ALA A 8 -9.73 -0.17 21.13
C ALA A 8 -10.53 -0.03 22.43
N ARG A 9 -10.83 -1.15 23.07
CA ARG A 9 -11.27 -1.18 24.46
C ARG A 9 -10.06 -1.44 25.32
N ILE A 10 -9.80 -0.56 26.27
CA ILE A 10 -8.67 -0.60 27.19
C ILE A 10 -9.21 -1.05 28.56
N ARG A 11 -8.46 -1.90 29.25
CA ARG A 11 -8.73 -2.36 30.61
C ARG A 11 -7.62 -1.89 31.52
N GLU A 12 -7.89 -1.87 32.82
CA GLU A 12 -6.87 -1.64 33.83
C GLU A 12 -5.74 -2.69 33.70
N GLY A 13 -4.49 -2.23 33.70
CA GLY A 13 -3.32 -3.09 33.51
C GLY A 13 -2.89 -3.29 32.06
N ASP A 14 -3.65 -2.81 31.06
CA ASP A 14 -3.22 -2.87 29.66
C ASP A 14 -2.04 -1.92 29.42
N THR A 15 -1.03 -2.41 28.72
CA THR A 15 0.07 -1.59 28.21
C THR A 15 -0.21 -1.14 26.79
N ILE A 16 -0.08 0.16 26.53
CA ILE A 16 -0.27 0.75 25.21
C ILE A 16 1.08 1.28 24.73
N SER A 17 1.48 0.88 23.52
CA SER A 17 2.69 1.37 22.86
C SER A 17 2.37 1.92 21.49
N ALA A 18 3.24 2.77 20.98
CA ALA A 18 3.20 3.23 19.60
C ALA A 18 3.40 2.04 18.64
N MET A 19 2.95 2.20 17.40
CA MET A 19 3.14 1.20 16.36
C MET A 19 4.62 1.20 15.91
N GLU A 20 5.31 0.07 16.07
CA GLU A 20 6.75 -0.09 15.80
C GLU A 20 7.12 0.00 14.31
N THR A 21 6.13 -0.05 13.42
CA THR A 21 6.35 0.03 11.96
C THR A 21 6.67 1.44 11.47
N LEU A 22 6.55 2.44 12.32
CA LEU A 22 6.89 3.83 12.03
C LEU A 22 7.78 4.40 13.14
N PRO A 23 8.68 5.33 12.82
CA PRO A 23 9.52 5.97 13.84
C PRO A 23 8.69 6.66 14.91
N VAL A 24 8.97 6.36 16.16
CA VAL A 24 8.31 6.99 17.31
C VAL A 24 9.00 8.33 17.61
N LEU A 25 8.21 9.39 17.71
CA LEU A 25 8.69 10.73 18.09
C LEU A 25 8.64 10.93 19.60
N ALA A 26 7.51 10.58 20.20
CA ALA A 26 7.31 10.63 21.66
C ALA A 26 6.06 9.82 22.01
N ASP A 27 6.08 9.05 23.07
CA ASP A 27 4.95 8.26 23.57
C ASP A 27 4.25 7.43 22.46
N LEU A 28 3.04 7.83 22.07
CA LEU A 28 2.25 7.19 21.01
C LEU A 28 2.33 7.94 19.67
N VAL A 29 3.08 9.01 19.59
CA VAL A 29 3.22 9.83 18.38
C VAL A 29 4.29 9.24 17.48
N VAL A 30 3.91 8.93 16.24
CA VAL A 30 4.81 8.38 15.22
C VAL A 30 5.02 9.37 14.06
N ARG A 31 6.19 9.31 13.45
CA ARG A 31 6.52 10.11 12.25
C ARG A 31 5.86 9.50 11.02
N ARG A 32 5.12 10.30 10.26
CA ARG A 32 4.39 9.88 9.07
C ARG A 32 4.78 10.64 7.79
N ASP A 33 5.63 11.64 7.91
CA ASP A 33 6.07 12.49 6.79
C ASP A 33 6.84 11.72 5.71
N SER A 34 7.58 10.67 6.08
CA SER A 34 8.26 9.78 5.15
C SER A 34 7.29 9.07 4.18
N ILE A 35 6.10 8.71 4.65
CA ILE A 35 5.05 8.09 3.83
C ILE A 35 4.65 9.03 2.68
N ALA A 36 4.33 10.28 3.02
CA ALA A 36 3.92 11.28 2.05
C ALA A 36 5.04 11.58 1.03
N ARG A 37 6.29 11.65 1.49
CA ARG A 37 7.45 11.86 0.59
C ARG A 37 7.62 10.70 -0.39
N GLN A 38 7.52 9.46 0.08
CA GLN A 38 7.70 8.29 -0.77
C GLN A 38 6.55 8.07 -1.75
N MET A 39 5.34 8.47 -1.41
CA MET A 39 4.20 8.43 -2.32
C MET A 39 4.28 9.52 -3.40
N ARG A 40 4.87 10.67 -3.06
CA ARG A 40 5.02 11.78 -3.98
C ARG A 40 5.91 11.37 -5.15
N GLY A 41 5.45 11.56 -6.37
CA GLY A 41 6.15 11.17 -7.58
C GLY A 41 5.93 9.71 -8.02
N ARG A 42 5.43 8.82 -7.12
CA ARG A 42 5.03 7.46 -7.49
C ARG A 42 3.54 7.34 -7.82
N LEU A 43 2.77 8.28 -7.33
CA LEU A 43 1.34 8.40 -7.60
C LEU A 43 1.05 9.82 -8.11
N PRO A 44 1.53 10.19 -9.31
CA PRO A 44 1.27 11.51 -9.83
C PRO A 44 -0.25 11.71 -10.00
N ALA A 45 -0.75 12.82 -9.51
CA ALA A 45 -2.11 13.24 -9.78
C ALA A 45 -2.15 13.80 -11.21
N GLN A 46 -2.61 13.01 -12.15
CA GLN A 46 -3.00 13.52 -13.46
C GLN A 46 -4.51 13.48 -13.55
N VAL A 47 -5.11 14.62 -13.66
CA VAL A 47 -6.52 14.76 -14.04
C VAL A 47 -6.54 15.12 -15.52
N SER A 48 -6.76 14.13 -16.36
CA SER A 48 -6.96 14.34 -17.79
C SER A 48 -8.45 14.38 -18.07
N GLY A 49 -8.95 15.50 -18.51
CA GLY A 49 -10.32 15.65 -18.98
C GLY A 49 -11.18 16.59 -18.13
N ASN A 50 -12.17 17.18 -18.77
CA ASN A 50 -13.13 18.10 -18.18
C ASN A 50 -14.48 17.40 -17.83
N ASP A 51 -14.59 16.09 -18.05
CA ASP A 51 -15.80 15.37 -17.76
C ASP A 51 -15.77 14.87 -16.30
N LEU A 52 -16.53 15.53 -15.46
CA LEU A 52 -16.67 15.18 -14.04
C LEU A 52 -17.81 14.18 -13.79
N ASN A 53 -18.52 13.71 -14.82
CA ASN A 53 -19.59 12.73 -14.73
C ASN A 53 -19.07 11.30 -14.89
N VAL A 54 -18.00 10.95 -14.20
CA VAL A 54 -17.47 9.59 -14.17
C VAL A 54 -17.94 8.87 -12.92
N GLU A 55 -18.51 7.70 -13.10
CA GLU A 55 -18.91 6.83 -12.00
C GLU A 55 -17.77 5.89 -11.64
N ALA A 56 -17.36 5.90 -10.37
CA ALA A 56 -16.35 4.99 -9.87
C ALA A 56 -16.97 3.64 -9.50
N SER A 57 -16.21 2.55 -9.67
CA SER A 57 -16.67 1.21 -9.34
C SER A 57 -16.91 1.01 -7.83
N ALA A 58 -17.74 0.04 -7.47
CA ALA A 58 -17.97 -0.33 -6.07
C ALA A 58 -16.68 -0.81 -5.39
N GLU A 59 -15.76 -1.42 -6.13
CA GLU A 59 -14.44 -1.81 -5.67
C GLU A 59 -13.59 -0.59 -5.31
N TYR A 60 -13.57 0.43 -6.16
CA TYR A 60 -12.89 1.69 -5.88
C TYR A 60 -13.40 2.31 -4.57
N HIS A 61 -14.72 2.43 -4.43
CA HIS A 61 -15.33 2.97 -3.21
C HIS A 61 -14.99 2.15 -1.95
N THR A 62 -14.88 0.84 -2.08
CA THR A 62 -14.44 -0.01 -0.95
C THR A 62 -13.02 0.34 -0.50
N LEU A 63 -12.11 0.61 -1.43
CA LEU A 63 -10.71 0.93 -1.12
C LEU A 63 -10.55 2.36 -0.58
N THR A 64 -11.38 3.31 -1.01
CA THR A 64 -11.37 4.69 -0.48
C THR A 64 -11.75 4.78 1.00
N ALA A 65 -12.36 3.74 1.57
CA ALA A 65 -12.64 3.66 3.00
C ALA A 65 -11.34 3.56 3.87
N CYS A 66 -10.17 3.41 3.26
CA CYS A 66 -8.90 3.32 3.98
C CYS A 66 -8.60 4.60 4.77
N VAL A 67 -8.52 4.48 6.09
CA VAL A 67 -8.21 5.58 7.03
C VAL A 67 -6.71 5.77 7.29
N GLU A 68 -5.87 5.15 6.48
CA GLU A 68 -4.41 5.27 6.55
C GLU A 68 -3.83 5.00 7.96
N CYS A 69 -4.36 4.00 8.63
CA CYS A 69 -3.90 3.61 9.97
C CYS A 69 -2.60 2.79 9.97
N TYR A 70 -2.14 2.34 8.81
CA TYR A 70 -0.92 1.54 8.59
C TYR A 70 -0.85 0.22 9.36
N ALA A 71 -1.93 -0.24 9.96
CA ALA A 71 -1.97 -1.52 10.67
C ALA A 71 -1.64 -2.72 9.78
N CYS A 72 -1.84 -2.58 8.46
CA CYS A 72 -1.51 -3.59 7.47
C CYS A 72 0.01 -3.80 7.25
N LEU A 73 0.86 -2.86 7.69
CA LEU A 73 2.31 -3.01 7.63
C LEU A 73 2.83 -4.01 8.66
N HIS A 74 2.10 -4.18 9.76
CA HIS A 74 2.54 -5.03 10.86
C HIS A 74 2.54 -6.52 10.47
N GLY A 75 3.71 -7.13 10.53
CA GLY A 75 3.93 -8.54 10.19
C GLY A 75 3.80 -8.84 8.70
N CYS A 76 3.91 -7.84 7.83
CA CYS A 76 3.96 -8.03 6.39
C CYS A 76 5.37 -8.41 5.94
N PRO A 77 5.58 -9.57 5.29
CA PRO A 77 6.90 -9.99 4.81
C PRO A 77 7.49 -9.00 3.79
N MET A 78 6.70 -8.51 2.84
CA MET A 78 7.11 -7.51 1.86
C MET A 78 7.59 -6.23 2.55
N HIS A 79 6.88 -5.74 3.57
CA HIS A 79 7.30 -4.57 4.33
C HIS A 79 8.59 -4.85 5.11
N ALA A 80 8.72 -6.01 5.73
CA ALA A 80 9.91 -6.41 6.46
C ALA A 80 11.15 -6.49 5.55
N GLN A 81 11.03 -7.08 4.35
CA GLN A 81 12.11 -7.13 3.35
C GLN A 81 12.54 -5.72 2.92
N ASN A 82 11.60 -4.81 2.78
CA ASN A 82 11.88 -3.43 2.41
C ASN A 82 12.42 -2.58 3.58
N LEU A 83 12.40 -3.07 4.81
CA LEU A 83 13.03 -2.44 5.97
C LEU A 83 14.50 -2.82 6.13
N GLU A 84 14.93 -3.96 5.57
CA GLU A 84 16.34 -4.36 5.61
C GLU A 84 17.21 -3.30 4.90
N PRO A 85 18.37 -2.94 5.46
CA PRO A 85 19.30 -2.04 4.80
C PRO A 85 19.81 -2.72 3.54
N GLN A 86 19.17 -2.47 2.42
CA GLN A 86 19.72 -2.82 1.12
C GLN A 86 21.02 -2.05 0.96
N GLY A 87 22.10 -2.78 0.72
CA GLY A 87 23.43 -2.25 0.62
C GLY A 87 23.50 -0.97 -0.21
N ALA A 88 24.27 -0.02 0.23
CA ALA A 88 24.48 1.28 -0.37
C ALA A 88 24.45 1.22 -1.91
N GLY A 89 23.43 1.76 -2.53
CA GLY A 89 23.50 1.92 -3.97
C GLY A 89 22.26 2.11 -4.79
N THR A 90 21.04 2.12 -4.26
CA THR A 90 19.88 2.38 -5.13
C THR A 90 18.95 3.44 -4.57
N ALA A 91 18.55 4.31 -5.46
CA ALA A 91 17.74 5.51 -5.29
C ALA A 91 16.66 5.40 -4.22
N GLY A 92 16.75 6.20 -3.19
CA GLY A 92 15.76 6.32 -2.14
C GLY A 92 16.26 5.84 -0.79
N THR A 93 17.47 6.20 -0.41
CA THR A 93 17.96 6.08 0.96
C THR A 93 16.96 6.75 1.90
N LEU A 94 16.13 5.92 2.54
CA LEU A 94 15.48 6.37 3.77
C LEU A 94 16.61 6.67 4.76
N GLU A 95 16.59 7.83 5.34
CA GLU A 95 17.47 8.13 6.46
C GLU A 95 17.25 7.07 7.55
N ALA A 96 18.31 6.66 8.21
CA ALA A 96 18.25 5.69 9.29
C ALA A 96 17.16 6.11 10.29
N GLY A 97 16.17 5.23 10.54
CA GLY A 97 15.06 5.49 11.46
C GLY A 97 13.73 5.87 10.83
N GLU A 98 13.59 5.94 9.50
CA GLU A 98 12.30 6.31 8.88
C GLU A 98 11.25 5.19 8.83
N GLY A 99 11.58 3.94 9.09
CA GLY A 99 10.64 2.83 9.34
C GLY A 99 9.58 2.50 8.29
N TYR A 100 9.38 3.35 7.28
CA TYR A 100 8.43 3.13 6.19
C TYR A 100 9.16 3.04 4.85
N ARG A 101 8.87 2.01 4.09
CA ARG A 101 9.36 1.86 2.71
C ARG A 101 8.20 1.60 1.76
N TRP A 102 8.37 2.02 0.52
CA TRP A 102 7.46 1.67 -0.56
C TRP A 102 7.57 0.17 -0.83
N GLY A 103 6.47 -0.48 -1.17
CA GLY A 103 6.42 -1.95 -1.32
C GLY A 103 5.89 -2.63 -0.05
N ASN A 104 4.57 -2.51 0.17
CA ASN A 104 3.85 -3.06 1.30
C ASN A 104 2.33 -3.03 1.00
N PRO A 105 1.46 -3.59 1.85
CA PRO A 105 0.03 -3.63 1.57
C PRO A 105 -0.63 -2.27 1.38
N PHE A 106 -0.12 -1.23 2.03
CA PHE A 106 -0.62 0.12 1.83
C PHE A 106 -0.24 0.69 0.46
N SER A 107 1.00 0.43 0.01
CA SER A 107 1.44 0.80 -1.34
C SER A 107 0.61 0.11 -2.42
N LEU A 108 0.40 -1.21 -2.29
CA LEU A 108 -0.42 -1.98 -3.22
C LEU A 108 -1.87 -1.50 -3.24
N LEU A 109 -2.45 -1.14 -2.09
CA LEU A 109 -3.79 -0.54 -2.02
C LEU A 109 -3.85 0.77 -2.81
N LYS A 110 -2.85 1.64 -2.69
CA LYS A 110 -2.82 2.90 -3.45
C LYS A 110 -2.65 2.67 -4.95
N LEU A 111 -1.84 1.69 -5.33
CA LEU A 111 -1.71 1.28 -6.74
C LEU A 111 -3.02 0.72 -7.28
N GLN A 112 -3.68 -0.17 -6.55
CA GLN A 112 -4.98 -0.71 -6.96
C GLN A 112 -6.06 0.37 -7.06
N MET A 113 -6.10 1.33 -6.13
CA MET A 113 -7.00 2.48 -6.24
C MET A 113 -6.74 3.25 -7.53
N ARG A 114 -5.46 3.53 -7.87
CA ARG A 114 -5.13 4.21 -9.12
C ARG A 114 -5.55 3.40 -10.34
N ARG A 115 -5.37 2.07 -10.35
CA ARG A 115 -5.83 1.21 -11.44
C ARG A 115 -7.35 1.22 -11.64
N LEU A 116 -8.10 1.36 -10.55
CA LEU A 116 -9.57 1.41 -10.57
C LEU A 116 -10.13 2.83 -10.78
N ASP A 117 -9.29 3.84 -10.77
CA ASP A 117 -9.69 5.23 -10.98
C ASP A 117 -10.19 5.40 -12.43
N PRO A 118 -11.45 5.82 -12.64
CA PRO A 118 -12.02 5.97 -13.98
C PRO A 118 -11.36 7.06 -14.82
N LEU A 119 -10.59 7.96 -14.18
CA LEU A 119 -9.87 9.04 -14.85
C LEU A 119 -8.46 8.64 -15.33
N VAL A 120 -7.99 7.45 -14.96
CA VAL A 120 -6.67 6.93 -15.34
C VAL A 120 -6.76 6.20 -16.68
N THR A 121 -5.85 6.50 -17.58
CA THR A 121 -5.79 5.88 -18.92
C THR A 121 -5.33 4.42 -18.86
N GLU A 122 -5.68 3.60 -19.85
CA GLU A 122 -5.27 2.18 -19.88
C GLU A 122 -3.75 1.99 -19.82
N PRO A 123 -2.90 2.74 -20.56
CA PRO A 123 -1.45 2.61 -20.42
C PRO A 123 -0.93 2.92 -19.00
N GLU A 124 -1.56 3.87 -18.32
CA GLU A 124 -1.21 4.17 -16.93
C GLU A 124 -1.64 3.04 -15.97
N LYS A 125 -2.78 2.38 -16.22
CA LYS A 125 -3.21 1.22 -15.45
C LYS A 125 -2.26 0.04 -15.62
N GLU A 126 -1.77 -0.19 -16.83
CA GLU A 126 -0.75 -1.20 -17.12
C GLU A 126 0.57 -0.87 -16.38
N ALA A 127 1.01 0.38 -16.41
CA ALA A 127 2.20 0.83 -15.67
C ALA A 127 2.06 0.66 -14.15
N VAL A 128 0.86 0.84 -13.61
CA VAL A 128 0.55 0.58 -12.19
C VAL A 128 0.73 -0.90 -11.84
N VAL A 129 0.27 -1.79 -12.71
CA VAL A 129 0.43 -3.25 -12.53
C VAL A 129 1.91 -3.64 -12.59
N ALA A 130 2.65 -3.14 -13.59
CA ALA A 130 4.09 -3.36 -13.69
C ALA A 130 4.82 -2.89 -12.43
N GLN A 131 4.49 -1.72 -11.93
CA GLN A 131 5.06 -1.21 -10.67
C GLN A 131 4.74 -2.12 -9.47
N ALA A 132 3.55 -2.70 -9.38
CA ALA A 132 3.21 -3.63 -8.31
C ALA A 132 4.06 -4.91 -8.37
N VAL A 133 4.34 -5.42 -9.57
CA VAL A 133 5.23 -6.57 -9.80
C VAL A 133 6.67 -6.22 -9.39
N GLU A 134 7.20 -5.08 -9.82
CA GLU A 134 8.55 -4.60 -9.45
C GLU A 134 8.73 -4.45 -7.93
N LEU A 135 7.65 -4.19 -7.20
CA LEU A 135 7.67 -4.10 -5.74
C LEU A 135 7.71 -5.46 -5.04
N GLY A 136 7.65 -6.55 -5.76
CA GLY A 136 7.68 -7.90 -5.23
C GLY A 136 6.29 -8.47 -4.90
N LEU A 137 5.29 -8.19 -5.74
CA LEU A 137 3.92 -8.68 -5.57
C LEU A 137 3.83 -10.21 -5.44
N GLU A 138 4.76 -10.95 -6.05
CA GLU A 138 4.86 -12.40 -5.99
C GLU A 138 5.02 -12.95 -4.57
N VAL A 139 5.65 -12.21 -3.67
CA VAL A 139 5.76 -12.57 -2.24
C VAL A 139 4.39 -12.74 -1.58
N CYS A 140 3.37 -12.10 -2.15
CA CYS A 140 2.01 -12.16 -1.64
C CYS A 140 1.25 -13.43 -2.02
N ILE A 141 1.74 -14.24 -2.97
CA ILE A 141 1.03 -15.44 -3.48
C ILE A 141 0.75 -16.41 -2.32
N ASP A 142 1.79 -16.84 -1.63
CA ASP A 142 1.72 -17.82 -0.53
C ASP A 142 1.48 -17.16 0.84
N CYS A 143 1.38 -15.85 0.89
CA CYS A 143 1.15 -15.14 2.15
C CYS A 143 -0.28 -15.37 2.66
N PRO A 144 -0.48 -15.68 3.96
CA PRO A 144 -1.80 -15.94 4.54
C PRO A 144 -2.75 -14.74 4.48
N GLY A 145 -2.23 -13.56 4.16
CA GLY A 145 -3.02 -12.37 3.89
C GLY A 145 -2.73 -11.19 4.79
N CYS A 146 -3.15 -10.04 4.32
CA CYS A 146 -2.99 -8.76 4.99
C CYS A 146 -4.08 -8.54 6.04
N LYS A 147 -3.71 -7.90 7.14
CA LYS A 147 -4.67 -7.52 8.20
C LYS A 147 -5.01 -6.04 8.08
N CYS A 148 -6.23 -5.73 7.71
CA CYS A 148 -6.70 -4.35 7.70
C CYS A 148 -7.33 -3.98 9.06
N GLY A 149 -6.98 -2.81 9.59
CA GLY A 149 -7.50 -2.31 10.88
C GLY A 149 -8.99 -1.98 10.85
N ILE A 150 -9.55 -1.70 9.66
CA ILE A 150 -10.96 -1.36 9.45
C ILE A 150 -11.75 -2.42 8.70
N GLY A 151 -11.10 -3.52 8.27
CA GLY A 151 -11.77 -4.67 7.67
C GLY A 151 -11.82 -4.69 6.15
N ILE A 152 -11.02 -3.89 5.43
CA ILE A 152 -10.87 -4.04 3.98
C ILE A 152 -10.22 -5.39 3.70
N ASP A 153 -10.80 -6.17 2.79
CA ASP A 153 -10.22 -7.42 2.30
C ASP A 153 -9.07 -7.13 1.32
N LEU A 154 -7.90 -6.83 1.89
CA LEU A 154 -6.71 -6.50 1.10
C LEU A 154 -6.22 -7.69 0.28
N LYS A 155 -6.39 -8.92 0.75
CA LYS A 155 -5.93 -10.11 0.02
C LYS A 155 -6.66 -10.28 -1.30
N ASN A 156 -7.99 -10.23 -1.29
CA ASN A 156 -8.77 -10.45 -2.49
C ASN A 156 -8.95 -9.19 -3.33
N LYS A 157 -9.23 -8.04 -2.70
CA LYS A 157 -9.56 -6.80 -3.42
C LYS A 157 -8.35 -6.01 -3.91
N VAL A 158 -7.17 -6.30 -3.38
CA VAL A 158 -5.93 -5.61 -3.78
C VAL A 158 -4.93 -6.60 -4.36
N VAL A 159 -4.43 -7.53 -3.54
CA VAL A 159 -3.33 -8.43 -3.94
C VAL A 159 -3.76 -9.32 -5.10
N LYS A 160 -4.84 -10.10 -4.94
CA LYS A 160 -5.32 -10.99 -5.99
C LYS A 160 -5.70 -10.22 -7.25
N ALA A 161 -6.39 -9.10 -7.11
CA ALA A 161 -6.78 -8.28 -8.26
C ALA A 161 -5.59 -7.71 -9.05
N LEU A 162 -4.45 -7.42 -8.39
CA LEU A 162 -3.21 -7.01 -9.06
C LEU A 162 -2.50 -8.19 -9.68
N LEU A 163 -2.48 -9.37 -9.05
CA LEU A 163 -1.93 -10.59 -9.62
C LEU A 163 -2.69 -11.01 -10.88
N ASP A 164 -4.02 -11.07 -10.82
CA ASP A 164 -4.87 -11.40 -11.97
C ASP A 164 -4.63 -10.41 -13.14
N ALA A 165 -4.45 -9.13 -12.84
CA ALA A 165 -4.13 -8.12 -13.86
C ALA A 165 -2.72 -8.30 -14.44
N ALA A 166 -1.72 -8.69 -13.64
CA ALA A 166 -0.37 -8.95 -14.12
C ALA A 166 -0.33 -10.15 -15.06
N GLU A 167 -1.07 -11.21 -14.75
CA GLU A 167 -1.20 -12.38 -15.63
C GLU A 167 -1.86 -12.00 -16.98
N GLN A 168 -2.91 -11.17 -16.95
CA GLN A 168 -3.58 -10.70 -18.16
C GLN A 168 -2.66 -9.87 -19.06
N ASN A 169 -1.89 -8.95 -18.47
CA ASN A 169 -0.94 -8.12 -19.21
C ASN A 169 0.17 -8.97 -19.84
N SER A 170 0.66 -10.00 -19.14
CA SER A 170 1.68 -10.92 -19.65
C SER A 170 1.16 -11.76 -20.83
N ALA A 171 -0.12 -12.14 -20.81
CA ALA A 171 -0.72 -12.92 -21.88
C ALA A 171 -1.00 -12.11 -23.15
N GLN A 172 -1.05 -10.77 -23.05
CA GLN A 172 -1.30 -9.87 -24.17
C GLN A 172 -0.03 -9.35 -24.85
N SER A 173 1.13 -9.52 -24.22
CA SER A 173 2.41 -9.18 -24.83
C SER A 173 2.75 -10.22 -25.90
N PRO A 174 2.99 -9.85 -27.17
CA PRO A 174 3.40 -10.80 -28.19
C PRO A 174 4.74 -11.43 -27.80
N PRO A 175 5.00 -12.70 -28.13
CA PRO A 175 6.33 -13.29 -27.94
C PRO A 175 7.33 -12.55 -28.85
N ASP A 176 8.46 -12.14 -28.28
CA ASP A 176 9.62 -11.58 -29.01
C ASP A 176 10.17 -12.54 -30.07
#